data_5f722b4ed4c59959e509b5014ca091bd
#
_entry.id   5f722b4ed4c59959e509b5014ca091bd
#
_cell.length_a   1.000
_cell.length_b   1.000
_cell.length_c   1.000
_cell.angle_alpha   90.00
_cell.angle_beta   90.00
_cell.angle_gamma   90.00
#
_symmetry.space_group_name_H-M   'P 1'
#
loop_
_entity.id
_entity.type
_entity.pdbx_description
1 polymer ?
#
loop_
_entity_poly.entity_id
_entity_poly.type
_entity_poly.pdbx_seq_one_letter_code
_entity_poly.pdbx_strand_id
1 'polypeptide(L)'
;SDVYKRQGKPVAVIFNLGVNDLIHKNRESISYDSVASDYASYMNGLSRKLTARNCELFYMSVNPCNTAMKSTRKESEIRGFNNRLRQRLNGNFTWINSYSYLMRCGYTTRCEFRGYTDDGVHYSMRTYKRIYAYAIKQIR
;
A
#
# COMPACT_ATOMS: atom_id res chain seq x y z
N SER A 1 -20.73 4.64 25.06
CA SER A 1 -19.73 5.18 24.13
C SER A 1 -19.46 4.19 23.00
N ASP A 2 -18.93 4.66 21.88
CA ASP A 2 -18.61 3.83 20.73
C ASP A 2 -17.57 2.74 21.06
N VAL A 3 -16.69 2.99 22.02
CA VAL A 3 -15.72 2.01 22.52
C VAL A 3 -16.44 0.82 23.13
N TYR A 4 -17.46 1.05 23.90
CA TYR A 4 -18.27 -0.01 24.52
C TYR A 4 -19.04 -0.83 23.49
N LYS A 5 -19.64 -0.16 22.48
CA LYS A 5 -20.40 -0.82 21.41
C LYS A 5 -19.54 -1.68 20.52
N ARG A 6 -18.22 -1.41 20.43
CA ARG A 6 -17.26 -2.16 19.63
C ARG A 6 -16.53 -3.25 20.39
N GLN A 7 -16.76 -3.35 21.69
CA GLN A 7 -16.12 -4.37 22.52
C GLN A 7 -16.48 -5.77 22.03
N GLY A 8 -15.49 -6.59 21.75
CA GLY A 8 -15.67 -7.94 21.19
C GLY A 8 -15.78 -8.03 19.68
N LYS A 9 -15.85 -6.89 18.94
CA LYS A 9 -15.84 -6.89 17.48
C LYS A 9 -14.43 -6.62 16.97
N PRO A 10 -13.98 -7.34 15.92
CA PRO A 10 -12.67 -7.07 15.34
C PRO A 10 -12.63 -5.69 14.68
N VAL A 11 -11.49 -5.04 14.79
CA VAL A 11 -11.19 -3.79 14.10
C VAL A 11 -10.33 -4.10 12.90
N ALA A 12 -10.76 -3.69 11.71
CA ALA A 12 -9.97 -3.82 10.50
C ALA A 12 -8.96 -2.68 10.41
N VAL A 13 -7.70 -3.03 10.26
CA VAL A 13 -6.60 -2.06 10.11
C VAL A 13 -5.95 -2.28 8.75
N ILE A 14 -5.91 -1.23 7.94
CA ILE A 14 -5.28 -1.28 6.62
C ILE A 14 -3.99 -0.45 6.66
N PHE A 15 -2.88 -1.09 6.31
CA PHE A 15 -1.60 -0.41 6.12
C PHE A 15 -1.36 -0.18 4.64
N ASN A 16 -0.88 1.01 4.29
CA ASN A 16 -0.48 1.37 2.93
C ASN A 16 0.76 2.25 3.02
N LEU A 17 1.90 1.61 3.23
CA LEU A 17 3.17 2.27 3.47
C LEU A 17 4.21 1.84 2.44
N GLY A 18 5.20 2.67 2.21
CA GLY A 18 6.36 2.33 1.39
C GLY A 18 6.63 3.29 0.23
N VAL A 19 5.62 4.00 -0.27
CA VAL A 19 5.79 4.87 -1.45
C VAL A 19 6.87 5.94 -1.23
N ASN A 20 6.97 6.50 -0.03
CA ASN A 20 7.97 7.52 0.26
C ASN A 20 9.39 6.96 0.34
N ASP A 21 9.52 5.70 0.72
CA ASP A 21 10.81 5.02 0.80
C ASP A 21 11.31 4.55 -0.57
N LEU A 22 10.49 4.69 -1.60
CA LEU A 22 10.83 4.33 -2.99
C LEU A 22 11.29 5.53 -3.82
N ILE A 23 11.56 6.67 -3.20
CA ILE A 23 12.12 7.84 -3.89
C ILE A 23 13.55 7.49 -4.33
N HIS A 24 13.78 7.48 -5.64
CA HIS A 24 15.04 7.03 -6.23
C HIS A 24 16.27 7.76 -5.69
N LYS A 25 16.20 9.09 -5.58
CA LYS A 25 17.33 9.89 -5.11
C LYS A 25 17.79 9.60 -3.68
N ASN A 26 16.90 9.06 -2.86
CA ASN A 26 17.20 8.77 -1.45
C ASN A 26 17.72 7.35 -1.23
N ARG A 27 17.80 6.54 -2.29
CA ARG A 27 18.10 5.12 -2.19
C ARG A 27 19.29 4.67 -3.05
N GLU A 28 20.22 5.56 -3.31
CA GLU A 28 21.40 5.20 -4.10
C GLU A 28 22.18 4.03 -3.50
N SER A 29 22.13 3.87 -2.17
CA SER A 29 22.83 2.80 -1.44
C SER A 29 21.91 1.72 -0.87
N ILE A 30 20.57 1.84 -0.99
CA ILE A 30 19.60 0.91 -0.39
C ILE A 30 18.66 0.41 -1.48
N SER A 31 18.59 -0.91 -1.68
CA SER A 31 17.71 -1.50 -2.66
C SER A 31 16.25 -1.52 -2.17
N TYR A 32 15.30 -1.53 -3.10
CA TYR A 32 13.89 -1.72 -2.76
C TYR A 32 13.65 -3.06 -2.03
N ASP A 33 14.44 -4.06 -2.35
CA ASP A 33 14.36 -5.38 -1.73
C ASP A 33 14.69 -5.32 -0.25
N SER A 34 15.74 -4.60 0.09
CA SER A 34 16.13 -4.34 1.48
C SER A 34 15.05 -3.59 2.24
N VAL A 35 14.49 -2.55 1.63
CA VAL A 35 13.39 -1.77 2.20
C VAL A 35 12.17 -2.65 2.46
N ALA A 36 11.78 -3.48 1.48
CA ALA A 36 10.65 -4.39 1.63
C ALA A 36 10.87 -5.40 2.76
N SER A 37 12.09 -5.93 2.88
CA SER A 37 12.42 -6.87 3.94
C SER A 37 12.35 -6.24 5.32
N ASP A 38 12.83 -5.01 5.46
CA ASP A 38 12.77 -4.26 6.72
C ASP A 38 11.31 -3.96 7.11
N TYR A 39 10.49 -3.53 6.14
CA TYR A 39 9.07 -3.33 6.38
C TYR A 39 8.39 -4.61 6.84
N ALA A 40 8.64 -5.72 6.16
CA ALA A 40 8.04 -7.01 6.52
C ALA A 40 8.41 -7.43 7.94
N SER A 41 9.67 -7.30 8.32
CA SER A 41 10.12 -7.65 9.67
C SER A 41 9.41 -6.80 10.73
N TYR A 42 9.35 -5.49 10.53
CA TYR A 42 8.67 -4.59 11.45
C TYR A 42 7.18 -4.91 11.53
N MET A 43 6.52 -5.06 10.39
CA MET A 43 5.09 -5.32 10.32
C MET A 43 4.72 -6.67 10.93
N ASN A 44 5.54 -7.70 10.69
CA ASN A 44 5.31 -9.02 11.28
C ASN A 44 5.41 -8.97 12.81
N GLY A 45 6.36 -8.23 13.34
CA GLY A 45 6.47 -8.00 14.78
C GLY A 45 5.25 -7.28 15.35
N LEU A 46 4.81 -6.21 14.67
CA LEU A 46 3.62 -5.44 15.07
C LEU A 46 2.34 -6.28 14.98
N SER A 47 2.24 -7.16 13.98
CA SER A 47 1.04 -7.97 13.75
C SER A 47 0.69 -8.86 14.94
N ARG A 48 1.69 -9.40 15.62
CA ARG A 48 1.46 -10.26 16.79
C ARG A 48 0.79 -9.50 17.92
N LYS A 49 1.16 -8.23 18.11
CA LYS A 49 0.56 -7.37 19.15
C LYS A 49 -0.86 -6.98 18.79
N LEU A 50 -1.11 -6.67 17.52
CA LEU A 50 -2.43 -6.22 17.05
C LEU A 50 -3.45 -7.36 16.99
N THR A 51 -3.04 -8.54 16.54
CA THR A 51 -3.94 -9.71 16.53
C THR A 51 -4.34 -10.13 17.95
N ALA A 52 -3.44 -9.98 18.92
CA ALA A 52 -3.76 -10.21 20.33
C ALA A 52 -4.81 -9.23 20.86
N ARG A 53 -5.02 -8.10 20.17
CA ARG A 53 -6.03 -7.09 20.50
C ARG A 53 -7.26 -7.14 19.60
N ASN A 54 -7.51 -8.29 18.98
CA ASN A 54 -8.66 -8.52 18.10
C ASN A 54 -8.68 -7.58 16.88
N CYS A 55 -7.53 -7.35 16.26
CA CYS A 55 -7.42 -6.60 15.01
C CYS A 55 -7.31 -7.54 13.83
N GLU A 56 -8.07 -7.30 12.78
CA GLU A 56 -7.89 -7.91 11.47
C GLU A 56 -6.95 -7.01 10.65
N LEU A 57 -5.89 -7.58 10.10
CA LEU A 57 -4.84 -6.80 9.46
C LEU A 57 -4.84 -6.98 7.95
N PHE A 58 -4.75 -5.87 7.27
CA PHE A 58 -4.68 -5.79 5.81
C PHE A 58 -3.47 -4.95 5.43
N TYR A 59 -2.77 -5.39 4.39
CA TYR A 59 -1.72 -4.56 3.81
C TYR A 59 -2.07 -4.28 2.36
N MET A 60 -2.24 -3.02 2.04
CA MET A 60 -2.53 -2.57 0.68
C MET A 60 -1.22 -2.26 -0.04
N SER A 61 -1.07 -2.79 -1.25
CA SER A 61 0.11 -2.56 -2.07
C SER A 61 0.39 -1.08 -2.28
N VAL A 62 1.65 -0.72 -2.51
CA VAL A 62 1.99 0.60 -3.04
C VAL A 62 1.34 0.72 -4.41
N ASN A 63 0.66 1.84 -4.64
CA ASN A 63 -0.10 2.08 -5.85
C ASN A 63 0.79 2.64 -6.97
N PRO A 64 0.36 2.56 -8.24
CA PRO A 64 1.14 3.09 -9.35
C PRO A 64 1.43 4.58 -9.20
N CYS A 65 2.62 4.99 -9.64
CA CYS A 65 2.99 6.40 -9.78
C CYS A 65 3.15 6.74 -11.26
N ASN A 66 2.75 7.92 -11.65
CA ASN A 66 2.91 8.37 -13.04
C ASN A 66 4.31 8.99 -13.22
N THR A 67 5.22 8.21 -13.77
CA THR A 67 6.61 8.62 -13.99
C THR A 67 6.78 9.62 -15.14
N ALA A 68 5.76 9.81 -15.97
CA ALA A 68 5.75 10.84 -16.99
C ALA A 68 5.53 12.25 -16.42
N MET A 69 5.08 12.33 -15.17
CA MET A 69 4.93 13.59 -14.45
C MET A 69 6.20 13.87 -13.62
N LYS A 70 6.05 14.38 -12.42
CA LYS A 70 7.19 14.75 -11.55
C LYS A 70 7.66 13.63 -10.63
N SER A 71 7.07 12.44 -10.75
CA SER A 71 7.38 11.33 -9.86
C SER A 71 8.86 10.92 -9.95
N THR A 72 9.48 10.75 -8.79
CA THR A 72 10.85 10.26 -8.66
C THR A 72 10.91 8.76 -8.37
N ARG A 73 9.79 8.05 -8.50
CA ARG A 73 9.71 6.60 -8.29
C ARG A 73 9.85 5.88 -9.62
N LYS A 74 10.33 4.64 -9.55
CA LYS A 74 10.39 3.74 -10.71
C LYS A 74 9.34 2.65 -10.58
N GLU A 75 8.61 2.39 -11.65
CA GLU A 75 7.57 1.37 -11.65
C GLU A 75 8.13 -0.02 -11.30
N SER A 76 9.27 -0.38 -11.89
CA SER A 76 9.90 -1.66 -11.62
C SER A 76 10.22 -1.85 -10.12
N GLU A 77 10.59 -0.77 -9.44
CA GLU A 77 10.87 -0.82 -8.01
C GLU A 77 9.61 -0.90 -7.17
N ILE A 78 8.53 -0.22 -7.58
CA ILE A 78 7.22 -0.36 -6.93
C ILE A 78 6.74 -1.81 -7.02
N ARG A 79 6.79 -2.40 -8.20
CA ARG A 79 6.40 -3.80 -8.39
C ARG A 79 7.28 -4.76 -7.61
N GLY A 80 8.58 -4.55 -7.64
CA GLY A 80 9.54 -5.36 -6.89
C GLY A 80 9.32 -5.26 -5.39
N PHE A 81 9.10 -4.05 -4.87
CA PHE A 81 8.77 -3.82 -3.47
C PHE A 81 7.49 -4.56 -3.07
N ASN A 82 6.42 -4.38 -3.84
CA ASN A 82 5.14 -5.04 -3.57
C ASN A 82 5.28 -6.57 -3.54
N ASN A 83 5.98 -7.14 -4.51
CA ASN A 83 6.18 -8.59 -4.59
C ASN A 83 6.97 -9.12 -3.41
N ARG A 84 8.07 -8.45 -3.06
CA ARG A 84 8.91 -8.87 -1.95
C ARG A 84 8.19 -8.73 -0.60
N LEU A 85 7.52 -7.60 -0.40
CA LEU A 85 6.76 -7.37 0.82
C LEU A 85 5.68 -8.43 1.01
N ARG A 86 4.90 -8.68 -0.05
CA ARG A 86 3.85 -9.70 -0.01
C ARG A 86 4.39 -11.08 0.35
N GLN A 87 5.53 -11.47 -0.21
CA GLN A 87 6.15 -12.77 0.06
C GLN A 87 6.61 -12.90 1.52
N ARG A 88 7.03 -11.81 2.14
CA ARG A 88 7.64 -11.84 3.48
C ARG A 88 6.68 -11.50 4.61
N LEU A 89 5.54 -10.89 4.33
CA LEU A 89 4.50 -10.68 5.34
C LEU A 89 3.97 -12.02 5.82
N ASN A 90 3.76 -12.15 7.13
CA ASN A 90 3.22 -13.39 7.71
C ASN A 90 1.72 -13.52 7.45
N GLY A 91 1.16 -14.68 7.84
CA GLY A 91 -0.24 -15.02 7.61
C GLY A 91 -1.26 -14.18 8.39
N ASN A 92 -0.81 -13.27 9.26
CA ASN A 92 -1.71 -12.36 9.96
C ASN A 92 -2.23 -11.24 9.05
N PHE A 93 -1.60 -11.03 7.90
CA PHE A 93 -2.02 -10.01 6.95
C PHE A 93 -2.79 -10.60 5.79
N THR A 94 -3.87 -9.92 5.41
CA THR A 94 -4.53 -10.11 4.12
C THR A 94 -4.01 -9.05 3.17
N TRP A 95 -3.53 -9.48 1.99
CA TRP A 95 -3.00 -8.57 0.98
C TRP A 95 -4.12 -7.98 0.14
N ILE A 96 -4.12 -6.65 0.00
CA ILE A 96 -5.02 -5.93 -0.90
C ILE A 96 -4.21 -5.45 -2.10
N ASN A 97 -4.44 -6.03 -3.27
CA ASN A 97 -3.69 -5.70 -4.48
C ASN A 97 -4.32 -4.51 -5.23
N SER A 98 -4.28 -3.34 -4.61
CA SER A 98 -4.79 -2.12 -5.20
C SER A 98 -3.96 -1.67 -6.41
N TYR A 99 -2.67 -1.99 -6.46
CA TYR A 99 -1.83 -1.72 -7.62
C TYR A 99 -2.42 -2.33 -8.89
N SER A 100 -2.67 -3.63 -8.87
CA SER A 100 -3.24 -4.33 -10.04
C SER A 100 -4.65 -3.86 -10.38
N TYR A 101 -5.45 -3.56 -9.35
CA TYR A 101 -6.77 -3.00 -9.56
C TYR A 101 -6.72 -1.68 -10.33
N LEU A 102 -5.86 -0.75 -9.90
CA LEU A 102 -5.71 0.54 -10.58
C LEU A 102 -5.16 0.38 -12.00
N MET A 103 -4.21 -0.53 -12.20
CA MET A 103 -3.71 -0.81 -13.55
C MET A 103 -4.84 -1.30 -14.47
N ARG A 104 -5.73 -2.14 -13.98
CA ARG A 104 -6.92 -2.59 -14.75
C ARG A 104 -7.91 -1.45 -14.99
N CYS A 105 -7.93 -0.44 -14.13
CA CYS A 105 -8.75 0.76 -14.32
C CYS A 105 -8.13 1.76 -15.32
N GLY A 106 -6.97 1.44 -15.90
CA GLY A 106 -6.31 2.29 -16.87
C GLY A 106 -5.24 3.22 -16.31
N TYR A 107 -4.92 3.12 -15.02
CA TYR A 107 -3.82 3.90 -14.44
C TYR A 107 -2.51 3.36 -14.98
N THR A 108 -1.73 4.21 -15.61
CA THR A 108 -0.43 3.85 -16.14
C THR A 108 0.64 4.76 -15.60
N THR A 109 1.86 4.29 -15.65
CA THR A 109 3.01 5.03 -15.15
C THR A 109 3.60 6.00 -16.16
N ARG A 110 3.04 6.09 -17.37
CA ARG A 110 3.64 6.83 -18.49
C ARG A 110 2.71 7.79 -19.22
N CYS A 111 1.49 7.92 -18.81
CA CYS A 111 0.57 8.82 -19.51
C CYS A 111 0.04 9.89 -18.58
N GLU A 112 -0.38 11.00 -19.16
CA GLU A 112 -1.17 11.99 -18.48
C GLU A 112 -2.53 11.36 -18.16
N PHE A 113 -2.74 11.10 -16.91
CA PHE A 113 -3.99 10.52 -16.47
C PHE A 113 -4.64 11.41 -15.42
N ARG A 114 -5.90 11.77 -15.64
CA ARG A 114 -6.65 12.69 -14.76
C ARG A 114 -6.84 12.18 -13.33
N GLY A 115 -6.50 10.94 -13.07
CA GLY A 115 -6.58 10.34 -11.75
C GLY A 115 -5.43 10.72 -10.82
N TYR A 116 -4.36 11.30 -11.36
CA TYR A 116 -3.22 11.78 -10.58
C TYR A 116 -3.29 13.27 -10.36
N THR A 117 -2.62 13.73 -9.29
CA THR A 117 -2.27 15.14 -9.15
C THR A 117 -1.02 15.44 -9.97
N ASP A 118 -0.58 16.70 -9.95
CA ASP A 118 0.55 17.18 -10.74
C ASP A 118 1.92 16.60 -10.36
N ASP A 119 2.04 15.96 -9.20
CA ASP A 119 3.30 15.32 -8.77
C ASP A 119 3.43 13.85 -9.25
N GLY A 120 2.39 13.28 -9.82
CA GLY A 120 2.38 11.91 -10.31
C GLY A 120 2.38 10.83 -9.23
N VAL A 121 2.34 11.21 -7.95
CA VAL A 121 2.34 10.30 -6.80
C VAL A 121 1.01 10.32 -6.07
N HIS A 122 0.53 11.51 -5.75
CA HIS A 122 -0.77 11.69 -5.14
C HIS A 122 -1.88 11.59 -6.18
N TYR A 123 -3.04 11.14 -5.75
CA TYR A 123 -4.19 10.94 -6.62
C TYR A 123 -5.22 12.05 -6.44
N SER A 124 -6.06 12.21 -7.45
CA SER A 124 -7.25 13.05 -7.32
C SER A 124 -8.20 12.47 -6.26
N MET A 125 -9.06 13.31 -5.73
CA MET A 125 -10.07 12.87 -4.74
C MET A 125 -10.94 11.74 -5.30
N ARG A 126 -11.28 11.81 -6.58
CA ARG A 126 -12.05 10.75 -7.24
C ARG A 126 -11.33 9.41 -7.20
N THR A 127 -10.03 9.41 -7.41
CA THR A 127 -9.21 8.19 -7.35
C THR A 127 -9.11 7.66 -5.93
N TYR A 128 -8.91 8.52 -4.94
CA TYR A 128 -8.89 8.08 -3.55
C TYR A 128 -10.21 7.42 -3.13
N LYS A 129 -11.34 7.97 -3.57
CA LYS A 129 -12.65 7.35 -3.32
C LYS A 129 -12.77 5.97 -3.97
N ARG A 130 -12.21 5.80 -5.17
CA ARG A 130 -12.17 4.52 -5.88
C ARG A 130 -11.30 3.49 -5.13
N ILE A 131 -10.14 3.90 -4.67
CA ILE A 131 -9.24 3.04 -3.88
C ILE A 131 -9.92 2.61 -2.58
N TYR A 132 -10.55 3.54 -1.89
CA TYR A 132 -11.28 3.26 -0.65
C TYR A 132 -12.41 2.26 -0.88
N ALA A 133 -13.22 2.47 -1.90
CA ALA A 133 -14.32 1.56 -2.22
C ALA A 133 -13.82 0.14 -2.54
N TYR A 134 -12.72 0.02 -3.27
CA TYR A 134 -12.10 -1.27 -3.54
C TYR A 134 -11.60 -1.94 -2.26
N ALA A 135 -10.90 -1.19 -1.40
CA ALA A 135 -10.37 -1.73 -0.15
C ALA A 135 -11.48 -2.24 0.77
N ILE A 136 -12.57 -1.49 0.90
CA ILE A 136 -13.72 -1.88 1.74
C ILE A 136 -14.33 -3.20 1.26
N LYS A 137 -14.40 -3.44 -0.04
CA LYS A 137 -14.91 -4.71 -0.58
C LYS A 137 -14.03 -5.90 -0.19
N GLN A 138 -12.74 -5.68 0.00
CA GLN A 138 -11.81 -6.76 0.40
C GLN A 138 -11.97 -7.15 1.87
N ILE A 139 -12.52 -6.27 2.69
CA ILE A 139 -12.70 -6.50 4.13
C ILE A 139 -13.98 -7.30 4.41
N ARG A 140 -14.95 -7.20 3.55
CA ARG A 140 -16.27 -7.83 3.74
C ARG A 140 -16.31 -9.30 3.33
#